data_588493f6b73d10010c061b87aa7cc2d0
#
_entry.id   588493f6b73d10010c061b87aa7cc2d0
#
_cell.length_a   1.000
_cell.length_b   1.000
_cell.length_c   1.000
_cell.angle_alpha   90.00
_cell.angle_beta   90.00
_cell.angle_gamma   90.00
#
_symmetry.space_group_name_H-M   'P 1'
#
loop_
_entity.id
_entity.type
_entity.pdbx_description
1 polymer ?
#
loop_
_entity_poly.entity_id
_entity_poly.type
_entity_poly.pdbx_seq_one_letter_code
_entity_poly.pdbx_strand_id
1 'polypeptide(L)'
;MPVEYAPKGLVGLLTPQANTTVEPEYAILLPAGYAHINARMMSDKPSIEARLVDYVDQLDTACDQFANAPIDAIAVGTTGASYMVGKEREARVLGEIEAKRGVHAFTAATAVVDALKELGATRIALASPYPATLTQAGVRYWESRGLTVSKVASGELDDSQFHPIYSMKAGAAGALLDGLADDADAVVMLGTGMPTLGPLLKANAHSRVPVLSCMLCLGWKAVAALAPEETRLETWIRGDHWRERFERQQVPG
;
A
#
# COMPACT_ATOMS: atom_id res chain seq x y z
N MET A 1 -6.44 23.50 -12.14
CA MET A 1 -7.62 24.14 -11.50
C MET A 1 -8.21 23.15 -10.52
N PRO A 2 -8.60 23.54 -9.31
CA PRO A 2 -9.17 22.61 -8.34
C PRO A 2 -10.43 21.93 -8.91
N VAL A 3 -10.54 20.64 -8.63
CA VAL A 3 -11.73 19.85 -8.98
C VAL A 3 -12.74 19.99 -7.86
N GLU A 4 -14.03 20.11 -8.15
CA GLU A 4 -15.09 20.37 -7.17
C GLU A 4 -15.05 19.42 -5.96
N TYR A 5 -14.88 18.12 -6.20
CA TYR A 5 -14.82 17.10 -5.14
C TYR A 5 -13.40 16.77 -4.64
N ALA A 6 -12.38 17.43 -5.20
CA ALA A 6 -10.99 17.27 -4.81
C ALA A 6 -10.24 18.62 -4.79
N PRO A 7 -10.73 19.63 -4.02
CA PRO A 7 -10.16 20.97 -4.02
C PRO A 7 -8.72 21.01 -3.48
N LYS A 8 -8.28 20.00 -2.73
CA LYS A 8 -6.92 19.87 -2.18
C LYS A 8 -6.03 18.96 -3.00
N GLY A 9 -6.59 18.05 -3.79
CA GLY A 9 -5.82 17.15 -4.65
C GLY A 9 -6.59 15.95 -5.17
N LEU A 10 -6.35 15.64 -6.44
CA LEU A 10 -6.91 14.48 -7.14
C LEU A 10 -5.80 13.47 -7.43
N VAL A 11 -5.94 12.25 -6.93
CA VAL A 11 -4.95 11.18 -7.11
C VAL A 11 -5.41 10.19 -8.17
N GLY A 12 -4.56 9.91 -9.15
CA GLY A 12 -4.72 8.76 -10.05
C GLY A 12 -4.29 7.48 -9.34
N LEU A 13 -5.25 6.60 -9.02
CA LEU A 13 -5.00 5.35 -8.33
C LEU A 13 -4.97 4.18 -9.29
N LEU A 14 -3.85 3.47 -9.35
CA LEU A 14 -3.71 2.24 -10.13
C LEU A 14 -3.92 1.02 -9.23
N THR A 15 -4.95 0.23 -9.55
CA THR A 15 -5.37 -0.93 -8.76
C THR A 15 -5.19 -2.22 -9.56
N PRO A 16 -4.63 -3.31 -8.99
CA PRO A 16 -4.63 -4.62 -9.63
C PRO A 16 -6.05 -5.09 -9.99
N GLN A 17 -6.21 -5.72 -11.16
CA GLN A 17 -7.50 -6.02 -11.81
C GLN A 17 -8.57 -6.67 -10.93
N ALA A 18 -8.20 -7.53 -9.99
CA ALA A 18 -9.13 -8.25 -9.11
C ALA A 18 -9.06 -7.82 -7.64
N ASN A 19 -8.29 -6.77 -7.33
CA ASN A 19 -8.12 -6.32 -5.95
C ASN A 19 -9.41 -5.68 -5.43
N THR A 20 -9.88 -6.15 -4.28
CA THR A 20 -11.14 -5.73 -3.63
C THR A 20 -10.92 -4.78 -2.45
N THR A 21 -9.68 -4.47 -2.09
CA THR A 21 -9.32 -3.77 -0.86
C THR A 21 -8.74 -2.38 -1.12
N VAL A 22 -7.98 -2.20 -2.20
CA VAL A 22 -7.29 -0.93 -2.49
C VAL A 22 -8.26 0.24 -2.53
N GLU A 23 -9.30 0.16 -3.35
CA GLU A 23 -10.24 1.28 -3.52
C GLU A 23 -11.03 1.60 -2.25
N PRO A 24 -11.62 0.61 -1.53
CA PRO A 24 -12.34 0.89 -0.29
C PRO A 24 -11.44 1.48 0.80
N GLU A 25 -10.27 0.89 1.07
CA GLU A 25 -9.36 1.43 2.09
C GLU A 25 -8.82 2.80 1.70
N TYR A 26 -8.52 3.02 0.42
CA TYR A 26 -8.04 4.32 -0.05
C TYR A 26 -9.09 5.43 0.10
N ALA A 27 -10.36 5.13 -0.20
CA ALA A 27 -11.48 6.05 0.02
C ALA A 27 -11.68 6.41 1.49
N ILE A 28 -11.43 5.45 2.41
CA ILE A 28 -11.46 5.69 3.85
C ILE A 28 -10.27 6.55 4.29
N LEU A 29 -9.09 6.27 3.77
CA LEU A 29 -7.85 6.91 4.18
C LEU A 29 -7.76 8.37 3.74
N LEU A 30 -8.19 8.71 2.53
CA LEU A 30 -8.10 10.09 2.04
C LEU A 30 -8.97 11.05 2.85
N PRO A 31 -8.40 12.13 3.39
CA PRO A 31 -9.17 13.12 4.14
C PRO A 31 -10.05 13.97 3.22
N ALA A 32 -10.98 14.73 3.81
CA ALA A 32 -11.86 15.63 3.07
C ALA A 32 -11.06 16.63 2.23
N GLY A 33 -11.50 16.85 1.02
CA GLY A 33 -10.83 17.69 0.03
C GLY A 33 -9.86 16.96 -0.89
N TYR A 34 -9.54 15.70 -0.60
CA TYR A 34 -8.81 14.80 -1.49
C TYR A 34 -9.75 13.75 -2.06
N ALA A 35 -9.53 13.38 -3.31
CA ALA A 35 -10.25 12.29 -3.96
C ALA A 35 -9.29 11.49 -4.86
N HIS A 36 -9.78 10.37 -5.36
CA HIS A 36 -9.06 9.59 -6.36
C HIS A 36 -9.96 9.23 -7.54
N ILE A 37 -9.35 9.05 -8.68
CA ILE A 37 -9.92 8.31 -9.82
C ILE A 37 -9.12 7.04 -9.98
N ASN A 38 -9.80 5.95 -10.30
CA ASN A 38 -9.17 4.62 -10.36
C ASN A 38 -9.01 4.15 -11.80
N ALA A 39 -7.86 3.52 -12.07
CA ALA A 39 -7.59 2.75 -13.27
C ALA A 39 -7.13 1.34 -12.90
N ARG A 40 -7.49 0.33 -13.71
CA ARG A 40 -7.13 -1.06 -13.46
C ARG A 40 -5.87 -1.45 -14.22
N MET A 41 -4.91 -2.02 -13.51
CA MET A 41 -3.80 -2.74 -14.12
C MET A 41 -4.29 -4.12 -14.53
N MET A 42 -4.23 -4.42 -15.82
CA MET A 42 -4.73 -5.65 -16.41
C MET A 42 -3.57 -6.55 -16.83
N SER A 43 -3.73 -7.87 -16.69
CA SER A 43 -2.78 -8.86 -17.18
C SER A 43 -3.47 -10.19 -17.45
N ASP A 44 -3.11 -10.84 -18.52
CA ASP A 44 -3.56 -12.18 -18.91
C ASP A 44 -2.57 -13.30 -18.55
N LYS A 45 -1.47 -12.95 -17.87
CA LYS A 45 -0.42 -13.90 -17.50
C LYS A 45 -0.96 -14.99 -16.56
N PRO A 46 -0.48 -16.24 -16.72
CA PRO A 46 -1.05 -17.41 -16.04
C PRO A 46 -0.64 -17.54 -14.56
N SER A 47 0.46 -16.94 -14.12
CA SER A 47 0.91 -16.96 -12.72
C SER A 47 0.87 -15.60 -12.07
N ILE A 48 0.80 -15.57 -10.74
CA ILE A 48 0.81 -14.34 -9.96
C ILE A 48 2.11 -13.57 -10.18
N GLU A 49 3.24 -14.24 -10.15
CA GLU A 49 4.56 -13.63 -10.34
C GLU A 49 4.68 -12.96 -11.71
N ALA A 50 4.27 -13.68 -12.77
CA ALA A 50 4.29 -13.15 -14.12
C ALA A 50 3.32 -11.96 -14.27
N ARG A 51 2.17 -12.02 -13.62
CA ARG A 51 1.18 -10.95 -13.62
C ARG A 51 1.68 -9.70 -12.88
N LEU A 52 2.38 -9.87 -11.76
CA LEU A 52 2.97 -8.77 -11.01
C LEU A 52 4.08 -8.06 -11.79
N VAL A 53 4.90 -8.80 -12.54
CA VAL A 53 5.89 -8.21 -13.46
C VAL A 53 5.21 -7.46 -14.59
N ASP A 54 4.19 -8.06 -15.21
CA ASP A 54 3.43 -7.48 -16.32
C ASP A 54 2.73 -6.17 -15.93
N TYR A 55 2.24 -6.05 -14.68
CA TYR A 55 1.69 -4.78 -14.18
C TYR A 55 2.72 -3.64 -14.23
N VAL A 56 3.98 -3.92 -13.94
CA VAL A 56 5.04 -2.90 -14.02
C VAL A 56 5.38 -2.58 -15.47
N ASP A 57 5.40 -3.58 -16.36
CA ASP A 57 5.68 -3.39 -17.78
C ASP A 57 4.61 -2.56 -18.49
N GLN A 58 3.36 -2.68 -18.04
CA GLN A 58 2.22 -1.97 -18.61
C GLN A 58 1.80 -0.73 -17.78
N LEU A 59 2.61 -0.31 -16.81
CA LEU A 59 2.19 0.73 -15.87
C LEU A 59 1.89 2.07 -16.56
N ASP A 60 2.72 2.46 -17.52
CA ASP A 60 2.50 3.69 -18.31
C ASP A 60 1.21 3.62 -19.15
N THR A 61 0.96 2.47 -19.79
CA THR A 61 -0.29 2.22 -20.52
C THR A 61 -1.52 2.26 -19.58
N ALA A 62 -1.39 1.72 -18.36
CA ALA A 62 -2.46 1.81 -17.39
C ALA A 62 -2.76 3.26 -16.98
N CYS A 63 -1.72 4.10 -16.88
CA CYS A 63 -1.87 5.53 -16.63
C CYS A 63 -2.59 6.29 -17.76
N ASP A 64 -2.60 5.81 -19.01
CA ASP A 64 -3.32 6.44 -20.12
C ASP A 64 -4.85 6.45 -19.89
N GLN A 65 -5.37 5.58 -19.00
CA GLN A 65 -6.79 5.58 -18.61
C GLN A 65 -7.20 6.87 -17.87
N PHE A 66 -6.27 7.60 -17.28
CA PHE A 66 -6.57 8.89 -16.65
C PHE A 66 -6.80 10.02 -17.69
N ALA A 67 -6.41 9.79 -18.94
CA ALA A 67 -6.60 10.73 -20.07
C ALA A 67 -6.20 12.18 -19.71
N ASN A 68 -7.15 13.10 -19.79
CA ASN A 68 -6.96 14.52 -19.47
C ASN A 68 -7.46 14.90 -18.07
N ALA A 69 -7.72 13.94 -17.20
CA ALA A 69 -8.08 14.25 -15.81
C ALA A 69 -6.93 15.02 -15.13
N PRO A 70 -7.22 16.10 -14.40
CA PRO A 70 -6.21 16.94 -13.77
C PRO A 70 -5.73 16.29 -12.46
N ILE A 71 -5.09 15.12 -12.59
CA ILE A 71 -4.49 14.42 -11.44
C ILE A 71 -3.24 15.16 -10.97
N ASP A 72 -3.02 15.17 -9.65
CA ASP A 72 -1.90 15.84 -8.99
C ASP A 72 -0.80 14.85 -8.58
N ALA A 73 -1.13 13.56 -8.47
CA ALA A 73 -0.18 12.48 -8.18
C ALA A 73 -0.70 11.13 -8.72
N ILE A 74 0.21 10.16 -8.87
CA ILE A 74 -0.11 8.78 -9.26
C ILE A 74 0.30 7.83 -8.12
N ALA A 75 -0.66 7.08 -7.60
CA ALA A 75 -0.46 6.07 -6.56
C ALA A 75 -0.68 4.67 -7.13
N VAL A 76 0.30 3.78 -6.96
CA VAL A 76 0.25 2.40 -7.47
C VAL A 76 -0.05 1.44 -6.32
N GLY A 77 -1.26 0.91 -6.28
CA GLY A 77 -1.80 0.07 -5.21
C GLY A 77 -1.32 -1.39 -5.27
N THR A 78 -0.03 -1.61 -5.42
CA THR A 78 0.58 -2.96 -5.33
C THR A 78 1.96 -2.91 -4.70
N THR A 79 2.29 -3.90 -3.88
CA THR A 79 3.63 -4.11 -3.32
C THR A 79 4.32 -5.33 -3.93
N GLY A 80 3.56 -6.37 -4.25
CA GLY A 80 4.11 -7.59 -4.85
C GLY A 80 4.83 -7.33 -6.18
N ALA A 81 4.34 -6.39 -6.98
CA ALA A 81 4.98 -5.98 -8.23
C ALA A 81 6.38 -5.41 -7.98
N SER A 82 6.54 -4.54 -6.99
CA SER A 82 7.83 -3.98 -6.58
C SER A 82 8.82 -5.07 -6.15
N TYR A 83 8.33 -6.08 -5.41
CA TYR A 83 9.16 -7.21 -4.96
C TYR A 83 9.70 -8.02 -6.13
N MET A 84 8.89 -8.22 -7.17
CA MET A 84 9.26 -9.02 -8.34
C MET A 84 10.25 -8.30 -9.26
N VAL A 85 10.16 -6.98 -9.41
CA VAL A 85 11.02 -6.23 -10.33
C VAL A 85 12.26 -5.62 -9.65
N GLY A 86 12.25 -5.49 -8.33
CA GLY A 86 13.31 -4.88 -7.54
C GLY A 86 13.33 -3.35 -7.63
N LYS A 87 14.10 -2.75 -6.71
CA LYS A 87 14.10 -1.29 -6.49
C LYS A 87 14.61 -0.48 -7.68
N GLU A 88 15.59 -1.00 -8.43
CA GLU A 88 16.20 -0.27 -9.55
C GLU A 88 15.22 -0.14 -10.73
N ARG A 89 14.53 -1.24 -11.07
CA ARG A 89 13.53 -1.22 -12.15
C ARG A 89 12.31 -0.41 -11.75
N GLU A 90 11.84 -0.57 -10.52
CA GLU A 90 10.76 0.24 -9.96
C GLU A 90 11.05 1.74 -10.06
N ALA A 91 12.22 2.18 -9.58
CA ALA A 91 12.62 3.58 -9.61
C ALA A 91 12.71 4.13 -11.04
N ARG A 92 13.24 3.34 -11.98
CA ARG A 92 13.32 3.72 -13.39
C ARG A 92 11.92 3.93 -13.99
N VAL A 93 11.02 2.97 -13.83
CA VAL A 93 9.66 3.05 -14.40
C VAL A 93 8.88 4.22 -13.80
N LEU A 94 8.96 4.43 -12.49
CA LEU A 94 8.33 5.59 -11.85
C LEU A 94 8.90 6.92 -12.37
N GLY A 95 10.22 7.03 -12.51
CA GLY A 95 10.86 8.23 -13.06
C GLY A 95 10.46 8.51 -14.52
N GLU A 96 10.30 7.48 -15.34
CA GLU A 96 9.81 7.62 -16.73
C GLU A 96 8.35 8.15 -16.75
N ILE A 97 7.49 7.66 -15.83
CA ILE A 97 6.10 8.13 -15.69
C ILE A 97 6.06 9.57 -15.19
N GLU A 98 6.84 9.91 -14.18
CA GLU A 98 6.94 11.28 -13.65
C GLU A 98 7.40 12.26 -14.73
N ALA A 99 8.46 11.91 -15.46
CA ALA A 99 8.97 12.74 -16.57
C ALA A 99 7.94 12.95 -17.70
N LYS A 100 7.17 11.92 -18.03
CA LYS A 100 6.15 11.98 -19.08
C LYS A 100 4.91 12.76 -18.66
N ARG A 101 4.49 12.64 -17.39
CA ARG A 101 3.18 13.14 -16.95
C ARG A 101 3.25 14.41 -16.10
N GLY A 102 4.44 14.76 -15.60
CA GLY A 102 4.66 15.98 -14.80
C GLY A 102 4.06 15.94 -13.41
N VAL A 103 3.77 14.76 -12.87
CA VAL A 103 3.23 14.54 -11.53
C VAL A 103 4.03 13.48 -10.78
N HIS A 104 4.06 13.53 -9.46
CA HIS A 104 4.73 12.50 -8.66
C HIS A 104 4.04 11.15 -8.80
N ALA A 105 4.85 10.08 -8.95
CA ALA A 105 4.40 8.70 -8.99
C ALA A 105 5.10 7.86 -7.90
N PHE A 106 4.34 7.06 -7.18
CA PHE A 106 4.86 6.21 -6.11
C PHE A 106 4.07 4.91 -6.00
N THR A 107 4.74 3.86 -5.54
CA THR A 107 4.11 2.58 -5.23
C THR A 107 3.76 2.49 -3.75
N ALA A 108 2.91 1.53 -3.38
CA ALA A 108 2.69 1.21 -1.99
C ALA A 108 3.98 0.76 -1.28
N ALA A 109 4.93 0.15 -2.00
CA ALA A 109 6.22 -0.25 -1.44
C ALA A 109 7.12 0.97 -1.16
N THR A 110 7.25 1.92 -2.09
CA THR A 110 8.03 3.14 -1.85
C THR A 110 7.40 4.02 -0.77
N ALA A 111 6.07 4.05 -0.67
CA ALA A 111 5.37 4.75 0.41
C ALA A 111 5.68 4.16 1.80
N VAL A 112 5.79 2.83 1.91
CA VAL A 112 6.25 2.17 3.16
C VAL A 112 7.70 2.55 3.48
N VAL A 113 8.60 2.55 2.50
CA VAL A 113 10.00 2.98 2.70
C VAL A 113 10.07 4.41 3.24
N ASP A 114 9.31 5.32 2.67
CA ASP A 114 9.27 6.72 3.12
C ASP A 114 8.70 6.84 4.54
N ALA A 115 7.64 6.10 4.86
CA ALA A 115 7.06 6.07 6.19
C ALA A 115 8.04 5.53 7.25
N LEU A 116 8.75 4.43 6.94
CA LEU A 116 9.78 3.88 7.83
C LEU A 116 10.94 4.85 8.04
N LYS A 117 11.33 5.56 6.99
CA LYS A 117 12.36 6.59 7.07
C LYS A 117 11.93 7.76 7.96
N GLU A 118 10.68 8.20 7.86
CA GLU A 118 10.14 9.26 8.74
C GLU A 118 10.12 8.84 10.21
N LEU A 119 9.86 7.55 10.48
CA LEU A 119 9.91 6.98 11.83
C LEU A 119 11.34 6.72 12.34
N GLY A 120 12.37 6.81 11.49
CA GLY A 120 13.72 6.38 11.82
C GLY A 120 13.85 4.87 12.03
N ALA A 121 12.88 4.08 11.55
CA ALA A 121 12.84 2.63 11.69
C ALA A 121 13.78 1.97 10.68
N THR A 122 14.68 1.12 11.17
CA THR A 122 15.66 0.39 10.36
C THR A 122 15.50 -1.13 10.48
N ARG A 123 14.90 -1.59 11.56
CA ARG A 123 14.65 -3.00 11.85
C ARG A 123 13.15 -3.26 11.86
N ILE A 124 12.67 -4.07 10.93
CA ILE A 124 11.23 -4.28 10.71
C ILE A 124 10.83 -5.74 10.87
N ALA A 125 9.62 -5.97 11.36
CA ALA A 125 8.95 -7.26 11.28
C ALA A 125 7.81 -7.21 10.26
N LEU A 126 7.57 -8.33 9.57
CA LEU A 126 6.65 -8.41 8.45
C LEU A 126 5.48 -9.36 8.75
N ALA A 127 4.26 -8.88 8.58
CA ALA A 127 3.06 -9.70 8.51
C ALA A 127 2.71 -9.92 7.04
N SER A 128 2.98 -11.12 6.51
CA SER A 128 2.88 -11.43 5.08
C SER A 128 1.66 -12.29 4.77
N PRO A 129 0.77 -11.84 3.87
CA PRO A 129 -0.33 -12.64 3.35
C PRO A 129 0.06 -13.46 2.11
N TYR A 130 1.33 -13.51 1.76
CA TYR A 130 1.80 -14.08 0.51
C TYR A 130 2.35 -15.50 0.68
N PRO A 131 2.35 -16.31 -0.40
CA PRO A 131 3.11 -17.55 -0.45
C PRO A 131 4.60 -17.33 -0.17
N ALA A 132 5.30 -18.39 0.24
CA ALA A 132 6.70 -18.31 0.65
C ALA A 132 7.61 -17.66 -0.41
N THR A 133 7.40 -17.96 -1.68
CA THR A 133 8.19 -17.40 -2.80
C THR A 133 8.09 -15.88 -2.89
N LEU A 134 6.87 -15.34 -2.83
CA LEU A 134 6.64 -13.90 -2.89
C LEU A 134 7.01 -13.20 -1.57
N THR A 135 6.81 -13.87 -0.43
CA THR A 135 7.27 -13.38 0.89
C THR A 135 8.79 -13.23 0.90
N GLN A 136 9.55 -14.21 0.40
CA GLN A 136 11.00 -14.13 0.28
C GLN A 136 11.46 -13.04 -0.69
N ALA A 137 10.75 -12.84 -1.80
CA ALA A 137 11.02 -11.73 -2.70
C ALA A 137 10.80 -10.38 -1.99
N GLY A 138 9.77 -10.27 -1.16
CA GLY A 138 9.53 -9.11 -0.31
C GLY A 138 10.67 -8.86 0.68
N VAL A 139 11.13 -9.90 1.40
CA VAL A 139 12.28 -9.77 2.32
C VAL A 139 13.49 -9.20 1.59
N ARG A 140 13.89 -9.79 0.45
CA ARG A 140 15.01 -9.26 -0.36
C ARG A 140 14.81 -7.82 -0.81
N TYR A 141 13.58 -7.45 -1.16
CA TYR A 141 13.26 -6.07 -1.54
C TYR A 141 13.50 -5.11 -0.37
N TRP A 142 12.98 -5.40 0.82
CA TRP A 142 13.16 -4.56 2.01
C TRP A 142 14.64 -4.46 2.43
N GLU A 143 15.38 -5.56 2.40
CA GLU A 143 16.82 -5.58 2.66
C GLU A 143 17.59 -4.74 1.64
N SER A 144 17.20 -4.78 0.36
CA SER A 144 17.78 -3.93 -0.68
C SER A 144 17.55 -2.42 -0.45
N ARG A 145 16.54 -2.07 0.34
CA ARG A 145 16.26 -0.69 0.78
C ARG A 145 17.04 -0.29 2.05
N GLY A 146 17.94 -1.14 2.54
CA GLY A 146 18.76 -0.88 3.73
C GLY A 146 18.06 -1.21 5.05
N LEU A 147 16.95 -1.95 5.01
CA LEU A 147 16.23 -2.38 6.19
C LEU A 147 16.71 -3.77 6.66
N THR A 148 16.62 -4.04 7.94
CA THR A 148 16.82 -5.37 8.51
C THR A 148 15.46 -6.00 8.79
N VAL A 149 15.17 -7.16 8.19
CA VAL A 149 13.96 -7.92 8.48
C VAL A 149 14.24 -8.86 9.65
N SER A 150 13.68 -8.54 10.82
CA SER A 150 13.92 -9.30 12.06
C SER A 150 13.05 -10.56 12.17
N LYS A 151 11.81 -10.48 11.70
CA LYS A 151 10.83 -11.55 11.81
C LYS A 151 9.81 -11.48 10.68
N VAL A 152 9.31 -12.64 10.28
CA VAL A 152 8.22 -12.75 9.30
C VAL A 152 7.16 -13.69 9.86
N ALA A 153 5.92 -13.21 9.96
CA ALA A 153 4.75 -14.06 10.15
C ALA A 153 4.04 -14.21 8.81
N SER A 154 3.75 -15.45 8.43
CA SER A 154 3.00 -15.79 7.21
C SER A 154 1.75 -16.56 7.61
N GLY A 155 0.60 -16.21 7.01
CA GLY A 155 -0.63 -16.98 7.15
C GLY A 155 -0.65 -18.20 6.23
N GLU A 156 -1.42 -19.21 6.61
CA GLU A 156 -1.80 -20.26 5.69
C GLU A 156 -2.83 -19.68 4.71
N LEU A 157 -2.50 -19.66 3.43
CA LEU A 157 -3.41 -19.29 2.37
C LEU A 157 -3.95 -20.54 1.70
N ASP A 158 -5.19 -20.50 1.27
CA ASP A 158 -5.78 -21.54 0.44
C ASP A 158 -5.19 -21.47 -0.96
N ASP A 159 -4.19 -22.31 -1.22
CA ASP A 159 -3.51 -22.40 -2.52
C ASP A 159 -4.42 -22.87 -3.67
N SER A 160 -5.65 -23.32 -3.37
CA SER A 160 -6.65 -23.65 -4.39
C SER A 160 -7.17 -22.43 -5.14
N GLN A 161 -7.00 -21.22 -4.59
CA GLN A 161 -7.42 -19.98 -5.21
C GLN A 161 -6.26 -19.29 -5.92
N PHE A 162 -6.54 -18.67 -7.06
CA PHE A 162 -5.52 -17.98 -7.85
C PHE A 162 -4.85 -16.82 -7.09
N HIS A 163 -5.59 -16.12 -6.21
CA HIS A 163 -5.05 -15.03 -5.39
C HIS A 163 -5.85 -14.87 -4.10
N PRO A 164 -5.61 -15.76 -3.10
CA PRO A 164 -6.45 -15.86 -1.90
C PRO A 164 -6.45 -14.60 -1.01
N ILE A 165 -5.49 -13.71 -1.16
CA ILE A 165 -5.42 -12.44 -0.42
C ILE A 165 -6.70 -11.60 -0.57
N TYR A 166 -7.39 -11.67 -1.73
CA TYR A 166 -8.58 -10.86 -1.99
C TYR A 166 -9.84 -11.34 -1.27
N SER A 167 -9.84 -12.56 -0.72
CA SER A 167 -10.90 -13.11 0.13
C SER A 167 -10.57 -13.09 1.62
N MET A 168 -9.36 -12.63 2.00
CA MET A 168 -8.92 -12.57 3.39
C MET A 168 -9.83 -11.65 4.21
N LYS A 169 -10.08 -12.05 5.46
CA LYS A 169 -10.84 -11.26 6.43
C LYS A 169 -9.91 -10.53 7.39
N ALA A 170 -10.38 -9.42 7.93
CA ALA A 170 -9.62 -8.59 8.88
C ALA A 170 -9.13 -9.37 10.12
N GLY A 171 -9.91 -10.35 10.62
CA GLY A 171 -9.50 -11.20 11.72
C GLY A 171 -8.26 -12.04 11.41
N ALA A 172 -8.19 -12.64 10.22
CA ALA A 172 -7.02 -13.40 9.78
C ALA A 172 -5.82 -12.47 9.56
N ALA A 173 -6.02 -11.29 9.00
CA ALA A 173 -4.97 -10.28 8.86
C ALA A 173 -4.41 -9.84 10.22
N GLY A 174 -5.28 -9.64 11.21
CA GLY A 174 -4.89 -9.26 12.57
C GLY A 174 -4.09 -10.34 13.30
N ALA A 175 -4.42 -11.61 13.09
CA ALA A 175 -3.71 -12.73 13.70
C ALA A 175 -2.23 -12.83 13.27
N LEU A 176 -1.87 -12.28 12.10
CA LEU A 176 -0.48 -12.22 11.65
C LEU A 176 0.41 -11.29 12.49
N LEU A 177 -0.18 -10.42 13.31
CA LEU A 177 0.56 -9.45 14.12
C LEU A 177 1.09 -10.03 15.44
N ASP A 178 0.63 -11.21 15.85
CA ASP A 178 0.98 -11.79 17.13
C ASP A 178 2.49 -12.03 17.27
N GLY A 179 3.07 -11.43 18.30
CA GLY A 179 4.49 -11.58 18.64
C GLY A 179 5.48 -10.98 17.65
N LEU A 180 5.06 -10.10 16.74
CA LEU A 180 5.96 -9.44 15.78
C LEU A 180 6.68 -8.21 16.36
N ALA A 181 6.13 -7.58 17.38
CA ALA A 181 6.63 -6.30 17.91
C ALA A 181 7.88 -6.43 18.80
N ASP A 182 8.29 -7.66 19.18
CA ASP A 182 9.28 -7.86 20.26
C ASP A 182 10.72 -7.47 19.87
N ASP A 183 11.07 -7.53 18.59
CA ASP A 183 12.43 -7.27 18.10
C ASP A 183 12.39 -6.48 16.77
N ALA A 184 11.67 -5.37 16.79
CA ALA A 184 11.53 -4.50 15.63
C ALA A 184 11.30 -3.04 16.05
N ASP A 185 11.70 -2.10 15.20
CA ASP A 185 11.38 -0.68 15.32
C ASP A 185 9.97 -0.39 14.80
N ALA A 186 9.49 -1.21 13.87
CA ALA A 186 8.14 -1.14 13.29
C ALA A 186 7.68 -2.51 12.77
N VAL A 187 6.37 -2.73 12.74
CA VAL A 187 5.74 -3.87 12.08
C VAL A 187 5.05 -3.41 10.81
N VAL A 188 5.23 -4.14 9.70
CA VAL A 188 4.61 -3.83 8.41
C VAL A 188 3.70 -4.96 7.95
N MET A 189 2.42 -4.67 7.79
CA MET A 189 1.44 -5.55 7.16
C MET A 189 1.57 -5.42 5.64
N LEU A 190 2.04 -6.49 4.99
CA LEU A 190 2.31 -6.53 3.56
C LEU A 190 1.04 -6.77 2.75
N GLY A 191 1.09 -6.32 1.50
CA GLY A 191 0.02 -6.56 0.53
C GLY A 191 -1.12 -5.56 0.62
N THR A 192 -1.52 -5.07 -0.55
CA THR A 192 -2.61 -4.11 -0.69
C THR A 192 -3.99 -4.78 -0.85
N GLY A 193 -4.03 -6.11 -0.92
CA GLY A 193 -5.28 -6.89 -0.98
C GLY A 193 -5.76 -7.37 0.39
N MET A 194 -4.95 -7.23 1.43
CA MET A 194 -5.30 -7.60 2.80
C MET A 194 -6.05 -6.45 3.49
N PRO A 195 -7.21 -6.70 4.11
CA PRO A 195 -7.95 -5.67 4.84
C PRO A 195 -7.22 -5.33 6.15
N THR A 196 -6.70 -4.10 6.27
CA THR A 196 -5.75 -3.73 7.32
C THR A 196 -6.24 -2.70 8.32
N LEU A 197 -7.23 -1.87 8.00
CA LEU A 197 -7.58 -0.71 8.83
C LEU A 197 -8.07 -1.09 10.24
N GLY A 198 -8.92 -2.10 10.36
CA GLY A 198 -9.37 -2.61 11.67
C GLY A 198 -8.24 -3.21 12.51
N PRO A 199 -7.43 -4.14 11.96
CA PRO A 199 -6.21 -4.63 12.62
C PRO A 199 -5.25 -3.55 13.07
N LEU A 200 -5.01 -2.52 12.23
CA LEU A 200 -4.14 -1.39 12.58
C LEU A 200 -4.63 -0.62 13.79
N LEU A 201 -5.92 -0.25 13.84
CA LEU A 201 -6.50 0.47 14.99
C LEU A 201 -6.35 -0.32 16.27
N LYS A 202 -6.64 -1.63 16.21
CA LYS A 202 -6.53 -2.51 17.37
C LYS A 202 -5.08 -2.68 17.81
N ALA A 203 -4.16 -2.91 16.88
CA ALA A 203 -2.75 -3.12 17.19
C ALA A 203 -2.10 -1.84 17.75
N ASN A 204 -2.26 -0.70 17.09
CA ASN A 204 -1.64 0.56 17.52
C ASN A 204 -2.20 1.12 18.82
N ALA A 205 -3.35 0.64 19.32
CA ALA A 205 -3.85 0.98 20.64
C ALA A 205 -3.01 0.36 21.78
N HIS A 206 -2.25 -0.70 21.51
CA HIS A 206 -1.56 -1.48 22.54
C HIS A 206 -0.09 -1.81 22.19
N SER A 207 0.32 -1.66 20.96
CA SER A 207 1.68 -1.96 20.50
C SER A 207 2.69 -0.95 21.05
N ARG A 208 3.89 -1.44 21.38
CA ARG A 208 5.03 -0.61 21.79
C ARG A 208 5.75 0.03 20.59
N VAL A 209 5.60 -0.55 19.41
CA VAL A 209 6.18 -0.07 18.17
C VAL A 209 5.07 0.22 17.16
N PRO A 210 5.27 1.16 16.22
CA PRO A 210 4.26 1.46 15.21
C PRO A 210 3.98 0.24 14.32
N VAL A 211 2.70 -0.01 14.08
CA VAL A 211 2.22 -1.00 13.11
C VAL A 211 1.70 -0.24 11.89
N LEU A 212 2.29 -0.52 10.76
CA LEU A 212 1.98 0.08 9.47
C LEU A 212 1.31 -0.94 8.54
N SER A 213 0.61 -0.47 7.53
CA SER A 213 0.24 -1.29 6.36
C SER A 213 0.60 -0.59 5.06
N CYS A 214 0.72 -1.38 4.00
CA CYS A 214 0.96 -0.85 2.67
C CYS A 214 -0.11 0.15 2.23
N MET A 215 -1.37 -0.07 2.61
CA MET A 215 -2.47 0.85 2.29
C MET A 215 -2.43 2.14 3.11
N LEU A 216 -2.16 2.04 4.43
CA LEU A 216 -2.00 3.22 5.27
C LEU A 216 -0.89 4.13 4.73
N CYS A 217 0.27 3.55 4.42
CA CYS A 217 1.40 4.29 3.88
C CYS A 217 1.10 4.89 2.51
N LEU A 218 0.38 4.16 1.64
CA LEU A 218 -0.03 4.66 0.32
C LEU A 218 -0.96 5.89 0.43
N GLY A 219 -1.94 5.84 1.34
CA GLY A 219 -2.85 6.97 1.60
C GLY A 219 -2.12 8.16 2.21
N TRP A 220 -1.27 7.92 3.21
CA TRP A 220 -0.43 8.95 3.82
C TRP A 220 0.46 9.63 2.78
N LYS A 221 1.19 8.85 1.98
CA LYS A 221 2.11 9.37 0.95
C LYS A 221 1.41 10.22 -0.08
N ALA A 222 0.19 9.87 -0.47
CA ALA A 222 -0.59 10.65 -1.42
C ALA A 222 -0.86 12.07 -0.91
N VAL A 223 -1.24 12.20 0.35
CA VAL A 223 -1.46 13.52 0.95
C VAL A 223 -0.14 14.24 1.22
N ALA A 224 0.88 13.53 1.72
CA ALA A 224 2.21 14.09 1.97
C ALA A 224 2.90 14.62 0.70
N ALA A 225 2.66 14.00 -0.46
CA ALA A 225 3.18 14.47 -1.74
C ALA A 225 2.55 15.80 -2.19
N LEU A 226 1.32 16.09 -1.77
CA LEU A 226 0.57 17.28 -2.16
C LEU A 226 0.57 18.39 -1.09
N ALA A 227 0.64 18.03 0.18
CA ALA A 227 0.62 18.94 1.32
C ALA A 227 1.51 18.40 2.47
N PRO A 228 2.84 18.41 2.32
CA PRO A 228 3.76 17.82 3.31
C PRO A 228 3.64 18.46 4.70
N GLU A 229 3.36 19.74 4.77
CA GLU A 229 3.22 20.50 6.04
C GLU A 229 2.03 20.05 6.89
N GLU A 230 1.00 19.46 6.25
CA GLU A 230 -0.26 19.06 6.90
C GLU A 230 -0.25 17.57 7.31
N THR A 231 0.86 16.82 7.08
CA THR A 231 0.81 15.36 7.09
C THR A 231 1.82 14.74 8.05
N ARG A 232 1.44 14.58 9.32
CA ARG A 232 2.24 13.88 10.32
C ARG A 232 1.89 12.40 10.34
N LEU A 233 2.85 11.52 10.09
CA LEU A 233 2.63 10.07 10.00
C LEU A 233 2.05 9.47 11.29
N GLU A 234 2.46 9.97 12.46
CA GLU A 234 1.95 9.45 13.74
C GLU A 234 0.43 9.64 13.88
N THR A 235 -0.14 10.71 13.33
CA THR A 235 -1.60 10.93 13.35
C THR A 235 -2.33 9.92 12.46
N TRP A 236 -1.71 9.51 11.36
CA TRP A 236 -2.23 8.45 10.49
C TRP A 236 -2.17 7.09 11.17
N ILE A 237 -1.07 6.75 11.84
CA ILE A 237 -0.89 5.50 12.60
C ILE A 237 -1.95 5.38 13.70
N ARG A 238 -2.26 6.46 14.42
CA ARG A 238 -3.32 6.49 15.44
C ARG A 238 -4.74 6.45 14.88
N GLY A 239 -4.91 6.68 13.58
CA GLY A 239 -6.22 6.75 12.94
C GLY A 239 -6.95 8.08 13.10
N ASP A 240 -6.28 9.14 13.56
CA ASP A 240 -6.92 10.43 13.87
C ASP A 240 -7.66 11.04 12.66
N HIS A 241 -7.20 10.75 11.44
CA HIS A 241 -7.77 11.30 10.21
C HIS A 241 -8.78 10.39 9.50
N TRP A 242 -8.81 9.08 9.82
CA TRP A 242 -9.59 8.11 9.04
C TRP A 242 -10.48 7.16 9.86
N ARG A 243 -10.25 7.03 11.17
CA ARG A 243 -10.99 6.11 12.05
C ARG A 243 -12.50 6.29 11.95
N GLU A 244 -12.98 7.52 12.03
CA GLU A 244 -14.42 7.79 12.00
C GLU A 244 -15.06 7.39 10.67
N ARG A 245 -14.35 7.56 9.54
CA ARG A 245 -14.82 7.10 8.23
C ARG A 245 -14.85 5.57 8.15
N PHE A 246 -13.83 4.91 8.71
CA PHE A 246 -13.78 3.46 8.80
C PHE A 246 -14.93 2.91 9.62
N GLU A 247 -15.19 3.46 10.81
CA GLU A 247 -16.25 3.02 11.72
C GLU A 247 -17.65 3.18 11.09
N ARG A 248 -17.89 4.26 10.36
CA ARG A 248 -19.15 4.48 9.63
C ARG A 248 -19.41 3.47 8.50
N GLN A 249 -18.38 2.85 7.96
CA GLN A 249 -18.51 1.84 6.91
C GLN A 249 -18.70 0.42 7.46
N GLN A 250 -18.54 0.22 8.78
CA GLN A 250 -18.79 -1.09 9.37
C GLN A 250 -20.29 -1.33 9.43
N VAL A 251 -20.77 -2.31 8.64
CA VAL A 251 -22.16 -2.78 8.74
C VAL A 251 -22.24 -3.68 9.97
N PRO A 252 -23.16 -3.42 10.91
CA PRO A 252 -23.39 -4.35 12.01
C PRO A 252 -23.78 -5.73 11.45
N GLY A 253 -23.01 -6.76 11.79
CA GLY A 253 -23.28 -8.15 11.42
C GLY A 253 -24.47 -8.73 12.17
#